data_74be3a6aac7cb51238db451492d54bb3
#
_entry.id   74be3a6aac7cb51238db451492d54bb3
#
_cell.length_a   1.000
_cell.length_b   1.000
_cell.length_c   1.000
_cell.angle_alpha   90.00
_cell.angle_beta   90.00
_cell.angle_gamma   90.00
#
_symmetry.space_group_name_H-M   'P 1'
#
loop_
_entity.id
_entity.type
_entity.pdbx_description
1 polymer ?
#
loop_
_entity_poly.entity_id
_entity_poly.type
_entity_poly.pdbx_seq_one_letter_code
_entity_poly.pdbx_strand_id
1 'polypeptide(L)'
;MLLTWVGETRPKRSNRVEEGMMPKNVAVGLGLMEFPFTGVGGFWRWVDLCEAGGVDSLWQTDRVVSREPILECMSVMAALAGRTRRLKFGVNVVSLALRDPVLVAKQCATIDVLSEGRLLPAFGIGSPLAPEWRTLNLDTKTRGRKTDEGLEIIRRLWREDEVDFEGVHYHLSGASIMPKPVQPDLPMWIGGSSEAAIRRTARFGTGWQAGGETPEDIGAVVAAIRAAAIAEGRPIDDDHYGAGIAFRFGRPDDPALERLFEAYRRRTGRDPQKHFAIGDADAIIERIAAFVAGGISKFILRPAARGDEELLAQTRRLIEEVLPRVAARWPKPAKRAAPVLAAQGAA
;
A
#
# COMPACT_ATOMS: atom_id res chain seq x y z
N MET A 1 -32.17 10.20 -60.85
CA MET A 1 -32.30 11.13 -59.76
C MET A 1 -31.39 10.59 -58.61
N LEU A 2 -30.13 11.06 -58.61
CA LEU A 2 -29.08 10.60 -57.71
C LEU A 2 -29.15 11.46 -56.46
N LEU A 3 -29.37 10.86 -55.27
CA LEU A 3 -29.26 11.50 -53.97
C LEU A 3 -27.87 11.18 -53.39
N THR A 4 -27.03 12.20 -53.34
CA THR A 4 -25.71 12.20 -52.71
C THR A 4 -25.86 12.17 -51.18
N TRP A 5 -25.23 11.17 -50.54
CA TRP A 5 -25.14 11.05 -49.12
C TRP A 5 -23.96 11.91 -48.59
N VAL A 6 -24.26 12.94 -47.82
CA VAL A 6 -23.25 13.79 -47.15
C VAL A 6 -22.87 13.15 -45.85
N GLY A 7 -21.60 12.77 -45.71
CA GLY A 7 -21.05 12.17 -44.53
C GLY A 7 -20.96 13.17 -43.37
N GLU A 8 -21.64 12.89 -42.29
CA GLU A 8 -21.44 13.57 -41.01
C GLU A 8 -20.10 13.17 -40.37
N THR A 9 -19.22 14.16 -40.25
CA THR A 9 -17.97 14.05 -39.50
C THR A 9 -18.29 13.95 -38.01
N ARG A 10 -18.06 12.78 -37.41
CA ARG A 10 -18.09 12.62 -35.94
C ARG A 10 -17.07 13.58 -35.31
N PRO A 11 -17.45 14.35 -34.27
CA PRO A 11 -16.50 15.19 -33.57
C PRO A 11 -15.45 14.31 -32.87
N LYS A 12 -14.16 14.66 -33.06
CA LYS A 12 -13.04 14.09 -32.30
C LYS A 12 -13.32 14.30 -30.82
N ARG A 13 -13.44 13.21 -30.06
CA ARG A 13 -13.44 13.26 -28.58
C ARG A 13 -12.19 14.00 -28.16
N SER A 14 -12.35 15.18 -27.61
CA SER A 14 -11.26 15.94 -26.99
C SER A 14 -10.75 15.12 -25.80
N ASN A 15 -9.45 14.83 -25.79
CA ASN A 15 -8.71 14.37 -24.62
C ASN A 15 -8.63 15.53 -23.58
N ARG A 16 -9.73 15.94 -23.02
CA ARG A 16 -9.72 16.61 -21.72
C ARG A 16 -9.70 15.48 -20.67
N VAL A 17 -8.50 15.07 -20.29
CA VAL A 17 -8.26 14.48 -18.96
C VAL A 17 -8.73 15.56 -18.00
N GLU A 18 -9.77 15.26 -17.23
CA GLU A 18 -10.32 16.18 -16.26
C GLU A 18 -9.21 16.61 -15.28
N GLU A 19 -8.91 17.91 -15.24
CA GLU A 19 -7.90 18.54 -14.37
C GLU A 19 -8.09 18.29 -12.88
N GLY A 20 -9.17 17.57 -12.48
CA GLY A 20 -9.51 17.20 -11.10
C GLY A 20 -8.97 15.86 -10.60
N MET A 21 -8.31 15.03 -11.46
CA MET A 21 -7.97 13.65 -11.10
C MET A 21 -6.50 13.42 -10.74
N MET A 22 -5.66 14.43 -10.82
CA MET A 22 -4.23 14.32 -10.47
C MET A 22 -4.02 14.50 -8.97
N PRO A 23 -3.38 13.55 -8.27
CA PRO A 23 -3.06 13.74 -6.86
C PRO A 23 -2.12 14.93 -6.67
N LYS A 24 -2.47 15.79 -5.70
CA LYS A 24 -1.72 17.01 -5.37
C LYS A 24 -0.42 16.74 -4.61
N ASN A 25 -0.23 15.49 -4.17
CA ASN A 25 0.87 15.08 -3.30
C ASN A 25 1.28 13.66 -3.66
N VAL A 26 2.59 13.40 -3.79
CA VAL A 26 3.15 12.07 -4.00
C VAL A 26 4.10 11.73 -2.87
N ALA A 27 3.85 10.59 -2.23
CA ALA A 27 4.68 10.05 -1.17
C ALA A 27 5.44 8.81 -1.65
N VAL A 28 6.75 8.76 -1.43
CA VAL A 28 7.60 7.62 -1.79
C VAL A 28 8.10 6.93 -0.55
N GLY A 29 7.64 5.70 -0.36
CA GLY A 29 8.15 4.74 0.61
C GLY A 29 8.97 3.65 -0.05
N LEU A 30 9.65 2.85 0.75
CA LEU A 30 10.38 1.66 0.31
C LEU A 30 9.76 0.39 0.88
N GLY A 31 9.93 -0.73 0.19
CA GLY A 31 9.40 -2.02 0.64
C GLY A 31 10.36 -3.17 0.38
N LEU A 32 10.21 -4.22 1.17
CA LEU A 32 10.94 -5.49 1.00
C LEU A 32 9.95 -6.61 0.72
N MET A 33 10.31 -7.48 -0.24
CA MET A 33 9.55 -8.70 -0.54
C MET A 33 10.13 -9.92 0.18
N GLU A 34 11.42 -9.92 0.42
CA GLU A 34 12.20 -10.92 1.15
C GLU A 34 13.20 -10.19 2.05
N PHE A 35 13.97 -10.90 2.84
CA PHE A 35 15.06 -10.35 3.65
C PHE A 35 16.36 -10.44 2.82
N PRO A 36 16.75 -9.36 2.12
CA PRO A 36 17.86 -9.40 1.16
C PRO A 36 19.24 -9.19 1.80
N PHE A 37 19.28 -9.02 3.13
CA PHE A 37 20.50 -8.69 3.88
C PHE A 37 21.26 -9.94 4.27
N THR A 38 22.59 -9.77 4.45
CA THR A 38 23.46 -10.82 4.99
C THR A 38 23.26 -11.04 6.48
N GLY A 39 22.69 -10.07 7.18
CA GLY A 39 22.36 -10.15 8.61
C GLY A 39 21.56 -8.93 9.09
N VAL A 40 21.16 -8.99 10.36
CA VAL A 40 20.32 -7.95 10.98
C VAL A 40 21.00 -6.56 10.99
N GLY A 41 22.32 -6.52 11.03
CA GLY A 41 23.08 -5.26 10.96
C GLY A 41 22.88 -4.52 9.63
N GLY A 42 22.81 -5.25 8.49
CA GLY A 42 22.50 -4.68 7.19
C GLY A 42 21.09 -4.10 7.14
N PHE A 43 20.12 -4.81 7.68
CA PHE A 43 18.74 -4.33 7.79
C PHE A 43 18.65 -3.01 8.57
N TRP A 44 19.27 -2.91 9.74
CA TRP A 44 19.22 -1.68 10.53
C TRP A 44 19.96 -0.51 9.88
N ARG A 45 21.10 -0.75 9.22
CA ARG A 45 21.76 0.29 8.42
C ARG A 45 20.85 0.83 7.31
N TRP A 46 20.09 -0.04 6.67
CA TRP A 46 19.13 0.35 5.65
C TRP A 46 17.94 1.15 6.24
N VAL A 47 17.41 0.74 7.39
CA VAL A 47 16.35 1.48 8.10
C VAL A 47 16.86 2.88 8.50
N ASP A 48 18.06 2.97 9.07
CA ASP A 48 18.66 4.24 9.47
C ASP A 48 18.90 5.18 8.27
N LEU A 49 19.35 4.63 7.13
CA LEU A 49 19.47 5.37 5.87
C LEU A 49 18.13 5.93 5.41
N CYS A 50 17.07 5.14 5.46
CA CYS A 50 15.72 5.57 5.09
C CYS A 50 15.17 6.62 6.06
N GLU A 51 15.39 6.45 7.37
CA GLU A 51 15.01 7.42 8.40
C GLU A 51 15.66 8.78 8.17
N ALA A 52 16.99 8.80 7.95
CA ALA A 52 17.75 10.02 7.71
C ALA A 52 17.46 10.63 6.32
N GLY A 53 17.25 9.80 5.31
CA GLY A 53 17.15 10.20 3.89
C GLY A 53 15.79 10.71 3.44
N GLY A 54 14.83 10.91 4.33
CA GLY A 54 13.53 11.49 3.95
C GLY A 54 12.56 10.53 3.27
N VAL A 55 12.82 9.21 3.26
CA VAL A 55 11.85 8.20 2.80
C VAL A 55 10.57 8.34 3.60
N ASP A 56 9.39 8.32 2.95
CA ASP A 56 8.11 8.55 3.63
C ASP A 56 7.72 7.38 4.54
N SER A 57 7.93 6.14 4.09
CA SER A 57 7.45 4.95 4.80
C SER A 57 8.23 3.69 4.41
N LEU A 58 8.24 2.69 5.32
CA LEU A 58 8.77 1.35 5.06
C LEU A 58 7.64 0.31 5.04
N TRP A 59 7.76 -0.68 4.16
CA TRP A 59 6.72 -1.66 3.94
C TRP A 59 7.28 -3.08 3.88
N GLN A 60 6.61 -3.99 4.58
CA GLN A 60 6.97 -5.40 4.66
C GLN A 60 5.92 -6.25 3.93
N THR A 61 6.37 -7.29 3.24
CA THR A 61 5.49 -8.34 2.73
C THR A 61 5.04 -9.27 3.85
N ASP A 62 3.82 -9.78 3.77
CA ASP A 62 3.31 -10.79 4.69
C ASP A 62 3.50 -12.20 4.12
N ARG A 63 4.27 -13.00 4.82
CA ARG A 63 4.44 -14.43 4.63
C ARG A 63 4.60 -15.12 5.99
N VAL A 64 3.78 -16.12 6.24
CA VAL A 64 3.91 -16.97 7.44
C VAL A 64 4.73 -18.23 7.11
N VAL A 65 4.60 -18.73 5.88
CA VAL A 65 5.31 -19.91 5.40
C VAL A 65 6.07 -19.55 4.11
N SER A 66 7.39 -19.60 4.16
CA SER A 66 8.27 -19.30 3.02
C SER A 66 9.53 -20.15 3.05
N ARG A 67 10.09 -20.45 1.88
CA ARG A 67 11.44 -20.99 1.71
C ARG A 67 12.49 -19.88 1.64
N GLU A 68 12.09 -18.69 1.21
CA GLU A 68 12.93 -17.50 1.22
C GLU A 68 12.88 -16.86 2.60
N PRO A 69 13.98 -16.22 3.05
CA PRO A 69 13.99 -15.52 4.33
C PRO A 69 13.06 -14.30 4.26
N ILE A 70 12.00 -14.34 5.04
CA ILE A 70 11.04 -13.24 5.19
C ILE A 70 10.73 -13.11 6.67
N LEU A 71 10.92 -11.91 7.21
CA LEU A 71 10.59 -11.64 8.60
C LEU A 71 9.07 -11.55 8.78
N GLU A 72 8.57 -11.98 9.93
CA GLU A 72 7.15 -11.88 10.26
C GLU A 72 6.74 -10.40 10.37
N CYS A 73 5.69 -10.04 9.66
CA CYS A 73 5.38 -8.64 9.36
C CYS A 73 5.01 -7.81 10.61
N MET A 74 4.20 -8.34 11.53
CA MET A 74 3.79 -7.59 12.73
C MET A 74 4.97 -7.40 13.70
N SER A 75 5.84 -8.40 13.80
CA SER A 75 7.08 -8.32 14.59
C SER A 75 8.03 -7.23 14.03
N VAL A 76 8.17 -7.13 12.70
CA VAL A 76 8.95 -6.06 12.07
C VAL A 76 8.33 -4.70 12.34
N MET A 77 6.99 -4.56 12.24
CA MET A 77 6.32 -3.28 12.54
C MET A 77 6.58 -2.83 13.98
N ALA A 78 6.52 -3.76 14.96
CA ALA A 78 6.83 -3.46 16.36
C ALA A 78 8.30 -3.03 16.55
N ALA A 79 9.24 -3.70 15.87
CA ALA A 79 10.65 -3.35 15.91
C ALA A 79 10.91 -1.96 15.29
N LEU A 80 10.29 -1.64 14.16
CA LEU A 80 10.37 -0.31 13.52
C LEU A 80 9.76 0.78 14.41
N ALA A 81 8.66 0.49 15.13
CA ALA A 81 8.05 1.44 16.07
C ALA A 81 9.05 1.90 17.14
N GLY A 82 9.83 0.98 17.70
CA GLY A 82 10.85 1.29 18.69
C GLY A 82 12.14 1.91 18.11
N ARG A 83 12.52 1.57 16.87
CA ARG A 83 13.77 2.00 16.25
C ARG A 83 13.71 3.37 15.59
N THR A 84 12.54 3.74 15.00
CA THR A 84 12.37 4.94 14.17
C THR A 84 11.61 6.04 14.91
N ARG A 85 11.67 7.27 14.41
CA ARG A 85 10.95 8.42 14.97
C ARG A 85 10.04 9.12 13.95
N ARG A 86 10.43 9.10 12.68
CA ARG A 86 9.74 9.82 11.60
C ARG A 86 9.08 8.89 10.59
N LEU A 87 9.75 7.80 10.22
CA LEU A 87 9.24 6.85 9.23
C LEU A 87 7.87 6.30 9.64
N LYS A 88 6.93 6.40 8.72
CA LYS A 88 5.73 5.56 8.76
C LYS A 88 6.08 4.15 8.32
N PHE A 89 5.29 3.18 8.66
CA PHE A 89 5.53 1.81 8.22
C PHE A 89 4.23 1.01 8.15
N GLY A 90 4.23 -0.01 7.29
CA GLY A 90 3.05 -0.84 7.08
C GLY A 90 3.36 -2.18 6.45
N VAL A 91 2.33 -2.96 6.26
CA VAL A 91 2.40 -4.26 5.59
C VAL A 91 1.71 -4.17 4.23
N ASN A 92 2.29 -4.71 3.19
CA ASN A 92 1.71 -4.68 1.86
C ASN A 92 1.51 -6.11 1.31
N VAL A 93 0.43 -6.78 1.69
CA VAL A 93 -0.63 -6.50 2.65
C VAL A 93 -0.77 -7.69 3.61
N VAL A 94 -1.33 -7.50 4.81
CA VAL A 94 -1.63 -8.60 5.76
C VAL A 94 -2.68 -9.52 5.14
N SER A 95 -2.40 -10.80 5.04
CA SER A 95 -3.37 -11.83 4.65
C SER A 95 -4.29 -12.15 5.84
N LEU A 96 -5.33 -11.33 6.04
CA LEU A 96 -6.12 -11.32 7.27
C LEU A 96 -6.76 -12.66 7.60
N ALA A 97 -7.25 -13.39 6.58
CA ALA A 97 -7.88 -14.69 6.79
C ALA A 97 -6.95 -15.80 7.34
N LEU A 98 -5.63 -15.56 7.38
CA LEU A 98 -4.65 -16.44 8.02
C LEU A 98 -4.49 -16.19 9.52
N ARG A 99 -5.13 -15.14 10.07
CA ARG A 99 -4.93 -14.64 11.44
C ARG A 99 -6.24 -14.47 12.18
N ASP A 100 -6.16 -14.49 13.49
CA ASP A 100 -7.28 -14.09 14.35
C ASP A 100 -7.44 -12.55 14.30
N PRO A 101 -8.63 -12.01 14.00
CA PRO A 101 -8.86 -10.58 13.86
C PRO A 101 -8.73 -9.81 15.19
N VAL A 102 -9.04 -10.42 16.33
CA VAL A 102 -8.90 -9.77 17.65
C VAL A 102 -7.41 -9.58 17.96
N LEU A 103 -6.60 -10.62 17.70
CA LEU A 103 -5.15 -10.52 17.86
C LEU A 103 -4.55 -9.45 16.94
N VAL A 104 -4.96 -9.42 15.66
CA VAL A 104 -4.48 -8.41 14.70
C VAL A 104 -4.91 -7.00 15.13
N ALA A 105 -6.15 -6.82 15.58
CA ALA A 105 -6.62 -5.52 16.09
C ALA A 105 -5.76 -5.06 17.27
N LYS A 106 -5.46 -5.96 18.21
CA LYS A 106 -4.61 -5.69 19.38
C LYS A 106 -3.18 -5.35 18.98
N GLN A 107 -2.58 -6.12 18.06
CA GLN A 107 -1.23 -5.87 17.56
C GLN A 107 -1.14 -4.49 16.89
N CYS A 108 -2.08 -4.17 15.99
CA CYS A 108 -2.10 -2.87 15.33
C CYS A 108 -2.24 -1.72 16.33
N ALA A 109 -3.16 -1.81 17.30
CA ALA A 109 -3.32 -0.79 18.34
C ALA A 109 -2.06 -0.62 19.19
N THR A 110 -1.41 -1.72 19.59
CA THR A 110 -0.15 -1.69 20.34
C THR A 110 0.97 -1.01 19.54
N ILE A 111 1.15 -1.40 18.28
CA ILE A 111 2.19 -0.83 17.42
C ILE A 111 1.92 0.65 17.12
N ASP A 112 0.66 1.02 16.96
CA ASP A 112 0.27 2.41 16.75
C ASP A 112 0.60 3.29 17.95
N VAL A 113 0.31 2.82 19.18
CA VAL A 113 0.70 3.48 20.43
C VAL A 113 2.21 3.61 20.53
N LEU A 114 2.96 2.50 20.36
CA LEU A 114 4.43 2.49 20.46
C LEU A 114 5.11 3.37 19.42
N SER A 115 4.47 3.58 18.30
CA SER A 115 4.99 4.40 17.21
C SER A 115 4.46 5.84 17.21
N GLU A 116 3.60 6.21 18.16
CA GLU A 116 2.97 7.53 18.18
C GLU A 116 2.22 7.86 16.87
N GLY A 117 1.44 6.88 16.35
CA GLY A 117 0.58 7.07 15.20
C GLY A 117 1.26 6.98 13.82
N ARG A 118 2.30 6.14 13.67
CA ARG A 118 3.00 5.97 12.40
C ARG A 118 2.67 4.68 11.64
N LEU A 119 1.81 3.84 12.21
CA LEU A 119 1.39 2.58 11.58
C LEU A 119 0.41 2.84 10.42
N LEU A 120 0.63 2.15 9.32
CA LEU A 120 -0.23 2.14 8.12
C LEU A 120 -0.64 0.68 7.81
N PRO A 121 -1.61 0.11 8.50
CA PRO A 121 -2.02 -1.25 8.27
C PRO A 121 -2.75 -1.39 6.93
N ALA A 122 -2.40 -2.42 6.17
CA ALA A 122 -3.10 -2.76 4.94
C ALA A 122 -3.43 -4.25 4.90
N PHE A 123 -4.61 -4.59 4.43
CA PHE A 123 -5.21 -5.91 4.50
C PHE A 123 -5.61 -6.44 3.12
N GLY A 124 -5.52 -7.75 2.97
CA GLY A 124 -5.96 -8.45 1.77
C GLY A 124 -6.40 -9.87 2.11
N ILE A 125 -6.92 -10.57 1.08
CA ILE A 125 -7.43 -11.94 1.24
C ILE A 125 -6.35 -13.02 1.08
N GLY A 126 -5.11 -12.64 0.74
CA GLY A 126 -4.04 -13.59 0.38
C GLY A 126 -4.24 -14.25 -0.99
N SER A 127 -3.14 -14.76 -1.55
CA SER A 127 -3.17 -15.54 -2.79
C SER A 127 -3.73 -16.94 -2.53
N PRO A 128 -4.64 -17.47 -3.37
CA PRO A 128 -5.14 -18.85 -3.19
C PRO A 128 -4.04 -19.91 -3.39
N LEU A 129 -2.93 -19.55 -4.01
CA LEU A 129 -1.79 -20.45 -4.26
C LEU A 129 -0.75 -20.41 -3.14
N ALA A 130 -0.98 -19.61 -2.10
CA ALA A 130 -0.05 -19.47 -0.98
C ALA A 130 0.04 -20.76 -0.17
N PRO A 131 1.27 -21.22 0.19
CA PRO A 131 1.46 -22.48 0.91
C PRO A 131 0.85 -22.46 2.33
N GLU A 132 0.62 -21.28 2.87
CA GLU A 132 0.04 -21.05 4.18
C GLU A 132 -1.30 -21.78 4.37
N TRP A 133 -2.17 -21.77 3.36
CA TRP A 133 -3.49 -22.42 3.45
C TRP A 133 -3.39 -23.89 3.81
N ARG A 134 -2.51 -24.61 3.11
CA ARG A 134 -2.27 -26.04 3.38
C ARG A 134 -1.56 -26.24 4.71
N THR A 135 -0.52 -25.46 4.99
CA THR A 135 0.29 -25.64 6.21
C THR A 135 -0.48 -25.34 7.48
N LEU A 136 -1.37 -24.33 7.43
CA LEU A 136 -2.22 -23.94 8.57
C LEU A 136 -3.57 -24.67 8.58
N ASN A 137 -3.78 -25.59 7.62
CA ASN A 137 -5.05 -26.33 7.48
C ASN A 137 -6.28 -25.40 7.36
N LEU A 138 -6.17 -24.36 6.54
CA LEU A 138 -7.22 -23.38 6.31
C LEU A 138 -7.83 -23.52 4.91
N ASP A 139 -9.17 -23.38 4.81
CA ASP A 139 -9.87 -23.43 3.56
C ASP A 139 -9.75 -22.10 2.79
N THR A 140 -9.13 -22.17 1.61
CA THR A 140 -8.99 -21.00 0.71
C THR A 140 -10.31 -20.44 0.22
N LYS A 141 -11.38 -21.23 0.16
CA LYS A 141 -12.70 -20.80 -0.31
C LYS A 141 -13.37 -19.82 0.65
N THR A 142 -13.02 -19.89 1.92
CA THR A 142 -13.60 -19.01 2.97
C THR A 142 -12.87 -17.68 3.10
N ARG A 143 -11.67 -17.52 2.50
CA ARG A 143 -10.77 -16.38 2.74
C ARG A 143 -11.42 -15.01 2.54
N GLY A 144 -12.31 -14.87 1.55
CA GLY A 144 -13.00 -13.60 1.27
C GLY A 144 -13.92 -13.20 2.42
N ARG A 145 -14.83 -14.11 2.84
CA ARG A 145 -15.78 -13.87 3.95
C ARG A 145 -15.05 -13.67 5.28
N LYS A 146 -14.06 -14.54 5.57
CA LYS A 146 -13.22 -14.37 6.78
C LYS A 146 -12.55 -13.00 6.84
N THR A 147 -12.06 -12.51 5.70
CA THR A 147 -11.49 -11.17 5.64
C THR A 147 -12.55 -10.09 5.87
N ASP A 148 -13.74 -10.20 5.27
CA ASP A 148 -14.80 -9.22 5.43
C ASP A 148 -15.28 -9.12 6.88
N GLU A 149 -15.53 -10.26 7.54
CA GLU A 149 -15.88 -10.31 8.96
C GLU A 149 -14.72 -9.81 9.86
N GLY A 150 -13.49 -10.20 9.54
CA GLY A 150 -12.30 -9.76 10.29
C GLY A 150 -12.06 -8.25 10.19
N LEU A 151 -12.28 -7.63 9.04
CA LEU A 151 -12.17 -6.17 8.88
C LEU A 151 -13.23 -5.43 9.70
N GLU A 152 -14.46 -5.94 9.73
CA GLU A 152 -15.53 -5.38 10.55
C GLU A 152 -15.18 -5.47 12.04
N ILE A 153 -14.73 -6.65 12.52
CA ILE A 153 -14.29 -6.87 13.90
C ILE A 153 -13.15 -5.91 14.27
N ILE A 154 -12.12 -5.81 13.43
CA ILE A 154 -10.97 -4.94 13.68
C ILE A 154 -11.42 -3.48 13.79
N ARG A 155 -12.24 -3.01 12.83
CA ARG A 155 -12.76 -1.64 12.82
C ARG A 155 -13.54 -1.31 14.08
N ARG A 156 -14.39 -2.23 14.54
CA ARG A 156 -15.19 -2.07 15.75
C ARG A 156 -14.32 -2.09 17.01
N LEU A 157 -13.40 -3.04 17.13
CA LEU A 157 -12.49 -3.13 18.30
C LEU A 157 -11.59 -1.89 18.45
N TRP A 158 -11.24 -1.22 17.37
CA TRP A 158 -10.46 0.03 17.44
C TRP A 158 -11.27 1.23 17.97
N ARG A 159 -12.61 1.18 17.91
CA ARG A 159 -13.50 2.32 18.19
C ARG A 159 -14.44 2.11 19.36
N GLU A 160 -14.97 0.90 19.50
CA GLU A 160 -15.97 0.53 20.49
C GLU A 160 -15.31 -0.03 21.75
N ASP A 161 -15.89 0.26 22.92
CA ASP A 161 -15.36 -0.25 24.18
C ASP A 161 -15.57 -1.75 24.32
N GLU A 162 -16.70 -2.24 23.82
CA GLU A 162 -17.10 -3.65 23.85
C GLU A 162 -17.75 -4.03 22.52
N VAL A 163 -17.43 -5.21 22.01
CA VAL A 163 -17.88 -5.71 20.71
C VAL A 163 -18.50 -7.08 20.86
N ASP A 164 -19.79 -7.18 20.56
CA ASP A 164 -20.46 -8.43 20.22
C ASP A 164 -20.50 -8.60 18.71
N PHE A 165 -20.20 -9.78 18.21
CA PHE A 165 -20.20 -10.07 16.78
C PHE A 165 -20.69 -11.49 16.51
N GLU A 166 -21.69 -11.62 15.65
CA GLU A 166 -22.23 -12.89 15.18
C GLU A 166 -22.05 -13.01 13.67
N GLY A 167 -21.04 -13.75 13.24
CA GLY A 167 -20.70 -14.00 11.85
C GLY A 167 -20.80 -15.47 11.47
N VAL A 168 -20.38 -15.79 10.25
CA VAL A 168 -20.28 -17.19 9.79
C VAL A 168 -18.98 -17.83 10.30
N HIS A 169 -17.94 -17.05 10.51
CA HIS A 169 -16.60 -17.54 10.85
C HIS A 169 -16.12 -17.08 12.23
N TYR A 170 -16.67 -16.00 12.75
CA TYR A 170 -16.26 -15.42 14.02
C TYR A 170 -17.47 -15.13 14.89
N HIS A 171 -17.36 -15.43 16.17
CA HIS A 171 -18.37 -15.17 17.19
C HIS A 171 -17.65 -14.52 18.38
N LEU A 172 -18.04 -13.32 18.75
CA LEU A 172 -17.46 -12.59 19.86
C LEU A 172 -18.56 -12.17 20.82
N SER A 173 -18.30 -12.27 22.12
CA SER A 173 -19.17 -11.78 23.17
C SER A 173 -18.36 -10.90 24.11
N GLY A 174 -18.75 -9.63 24.25
CA GLY A 174 -18.10 -8.67 25.12
C GLY A 174 -16.61 -8.45 24.86
N ALA A 175 -16.17 -8.59 23.59
CA ALA A 175 -14.76 -8.47 23.26
C ALA A 175 -14.28 -7.01 23.36
N SER A 176 -13.17 -6.78 24.07
CA SER A 176 -12.56 -5.47 24.23
C SER A 176 -11.04 -5.52 24.04
N ILE A 177 -10.46 -4.46 23.51
CA ILE A 177 -9.01 -4.28 23.47
C ILE A 177 -8.63 -2.92 24.06
N MET A 178 -7.58 -2.90 24.88
CA MET A 178 -6.93 -1.71 25.40
C MET A 178 -5.40 -1.89 25.32
N PRO A 179 -4.59 -0.86 24.95
CA PRO A 179 -5.06 0.47 24.57
C PRO A 179 -5.79 0.48 23.22
N LYS A 180 -6.58 1.51 22.97
CA LYS A 180 -7.06 1.84 21.64
C LYS A 180 -5.90 2.45 20.82
N PRO A 181 -5.96 2.46 19.47
CA PRO A 181 -5.02 3.20 18.66
C PRO A 181 -4.95 4.68 19.04
N VAL A 182 -3.78 5.31 18.92
CA VAL A 182 -3.64 6.77 19.13
C VAL A 182 -4.13 7.57 17.93
N GLN A 183 -4.13 6.98 16.74
CA GLN A 183 -4.81 7.55 15.58
C GLN A 183 -6.32 7.34 15.73
N PRO A 184 -7.15 8.38 15.87
CA PRO A 184 -8.61 8.22 16.07
C PRO A 184 -9.26 7.40 14.95
N ASP A 185 -8.76 7.57 13.74
CA ASP A 185 -9.13 6.81 12.56
C ASP A 185 -7.86 6.11 12.01
N LEU A 186 -7.42 5.06 12.73
CA LEU A 186 -6.28 4.26 12.26
C LEU A 186 -6.55 3.80 10.83
N PRO A 187 -5.66 4.12 9.87
CA PRO A 187 -5.88 3.81 8.47
C PRO A 187 -6.13 2.31 8.26
N MET A 188 -7.08 1.99 7.38
CA MET A 188 -7.37 0.63 6.94
C MET A 188 -7.23 0.57 5.43
N TRP A 189 -6.05 0.25 4.93
CA TRP A 189 -5.82 0.12 3.51
C TRP A 189 -6.23 -1.27 3.02
N ILE A 190 -6.78 -1.36 1.82
CA ILE A 190 -7.25 -2.63 1.25
C ILE A 190 -6.48 -2.93 -0.04
N GLY A 191 -5.98 -4.15 -0.15
CA GLY A 191 -5.25 -4.63 -1.33
C GLY A 191 -6.13 -5.38 -2.32
N GLY A 192 -5.76 -5.25 -3.62
CA GLY A 192 -6.38 -5.99 -4.71
C GLY A 192 -7.33 -5.17 -5.57
N SER A 193 -7.63 -5.69 -6.79
CA SER A 193 -8.34 -4.98 -7.86
C SER A 193 -9.52 -5.74 -8.46
N SER A 194 -9.87 -6.91 -7.91
CA SER A 194 -11.10 -7.60 -8.30
C SER A 194 -12.34 -6.82 -7.86
N GLU A 195 -13.48 -7.05 -8.47
CA GLU A 195 -14.75 -6.43 -8.05
C GLU A 195 -15.02 -6.59 -6.55
N ALA A 196 -14.74 -7.79 -5.99
CA ALA A 196 -14.89 -8.01 -4.56
C ALA A 196 -13.91 -7.17 -3.72
N ALA A 197 -12.68 -6.94 -4.21
CA ALA A 197 -11.72 -6.05 -3.55
C ALA A 197 -12.14 -4.58 -3.66
N ILE A 198 -12.69 -4.15 -4.80
CA ILE A 198 -13.23 -2.80 -4.98
C ILE A 198 -14.39 -2.56 -4.00
N ARG A 199 -15.37 -3.47 -3.90
CA ARG A 199 -16.46 -3.37 -2.91
C ARG A 199 -15.94 -3.35 -1.46
N ARG A 200 -14.95 -4.19 -1.14
CA ARG A 200 -14.31 -4.21 0.18
C ARG A 200 -13.61 -2.89 0.50
N THR A 201 -12.89 -2.33 -0.47
CA THR A 201 -12.25 -1.03 -0.34
C THR A 201 -13.27 0.08 -0.07
N ALA A 202 -14.36 0.12 -0.82
CA ALA A 202 -15.43 1.10 -0.63
C ALA A 202 -16.08 0.98 0.76
N ARG A 203 -16.33 -0.25 1.22
CA ARG A 203 -17.00 -0.50 2.51
C ARG A 203 -16.11 -0.25 3.73
N PHE A 204 -14.84 -0.63 3.70
CA PHE A 204 -13.95 -0.62 4.87
C PHE A 204 -12.75 0.30 4.73
N GLY A 205 -12.25 0.50 3.50
CA GLY A 205 -10.98 1.15 3.25
C GLY A 205 -10.96 2.64 3.54
N THR A 206 -9.84 3.10 4.08
CA THR A 206 -9.43 4.51 4.07
C THR A 206 -8.37 4.76 3.00
N GLY A 207 -7.90 3.71 2.33
CA GLY A 207 -6.93 3.73 1.24
C GLY A 207 -6.91 2.41 0.48
N TRP A 208 -6.21 2.40 -0.64
CA TRP A 208 -6.10 1.23 -1.52
C TRP A 208 -4.66 0.96 -1.93
N GLN A 209 -4.31 -0.33 -2.07
CA GLN A 209 -3.03 -0.82 -2.55
C GLN A 209 -3.21 -1.66 -3.82
N ALA A 210 -2.57 -1.23 -4.91
CA ALA A 210 -2.57 -1.93 -6.18
C ALA A 210 -1.98 -3.34 -6.10
N GLY A 211 -2.57 -4.28 -6.83
CA GLY A 211 -2.16 -5.69 -6.85
C GLY A 211 -1.05 -6.02 -7.86
N GLY A 212 -0.70 -5.11 -8.76
CA GLY A 212 0.28 -5.32 -9.83
C GLY A 212 -0.22 -4.84 -11.21
N GLU A 213 -1.11 -3.86 -11.22
CA GLU A 213 -1.59 -3.16 -12.41
C GLU A 213 -0.44 -2.40 -13.05
N THR A 214 -0.51 -2.22 -14.38
CA THR A 214 0.37 -1.32 -15.12
C THR A 214 -0.21 0.11 -15.13
N PRO A 215 0.57 1.13 -15.50
CA PRO A 215 0.04 2.49 -15.62
C PRO A 215 -1.18 2.61 -16.53
N GLU A 216 -1.27 1.76 -17.57
CA GLU A 216 -2.40 1.76 -18.51
C GLU A 216 -3.68 1.23 -17.87
N ASP A 217 -3.57 0.24 -16.96
CA ASP A 217 -4.72 -0.44 -16.35
C ASP A 217 -5.21 0.25 -15.06
N ILE A 218 -4.30 0.90 -14.32
CA ILE A 218 -4.54 1.31 -12.93
C ILE A 218 -5.62 2.39 -12.81
N GLY A 219 -5.72 3.28 -13.80
CA GLY A 219 -6.69 4.37 -13.79
C GLY A 219 -8.14 3.89 -13.75
N ALA A 220 -8.44 2.80 -14.47
CA ALA A 220 -9.78 2.21 -14.46
C ALA A 220 -10.15 1.64 -13.07
N VAL A 221 -9.18 1.02 -12.38
CA VAL A 221 -9.39 0.48 -11.03
C VAL A 221 -9.60 1.61 -10.02
N VAL A 222 -8.77 2.66 -10.07
CA VAL A 222 -8.92 3.86 -9.22
C VAL A 222 -10.28 4.50 -9.41
N ALA A 223 -10.73 4.68 -10.66
CA ALA A 223 -12.04 5.25 -10.96
C ALA A 223 -13.18 4.38 -10.41
N ALA A 224 -13.09 3.06 -10.55
CA ALA A 224 -14.10 2.14 -10.02
C ALA A 224 -14.17 2.18 -8.48
N ILE A 225 -13.01 2.24 -7.79
CA ILE A 225 -12.96 2.37 -6.33
C ILE A 225 -13.57 3.69 -5.89
N ARG A 226 -13.23 4.82 -6.54
CA ARG A 226 -13.79 6.14 -6.22
C ARG A 226 -15.30 6.15 -6.36
N ALA A 227 -15.82 5.64 -7.47
CA ALA A 227 -17.26 5.55 -7.70
C ALA A 227 -17.97 4.71 -6.62
N ALA A 228 -17.43 3.53 -6.30
CA ALA A 228 -17.96 2.66 -5.27
C ALA A 228 -17.90 3.31 -3.86
N ALA A 229 -16.79 3.96 -3.51
CA ALA A 229 -16.62 4.63 -2.22
C ALA A 229 -17.58 5.83 -2.05
N ILE A 230 -17.82 6.60 -3.13
CA ILE A 230 -18.81 7.69 -3.13
C ILE A 230 -20.23 7.10 -2.95
N ALA A 231 -20.57 6.00 -3.61
CA ALA A 231 -21.86 5.34 -3.44
C ALA A 231 -22.11 4.82 -2.02
N GLU A 232 -21.05 4.41 -1.31
CA GLU A 232 -21.09 4.03 0.11
C GLU A 232 -21.07 5.24 1.07
N GLY A 233 -21.02 6.49 0.56
CA GLY A 233 -20.90 7.69 1.37
C GLY A 233 -19.55 7.84 2.09
N ARG A 234 -18.51 7.15 1.62
CA ARG A 234 -17.18 7.07 2.24
C ARG A 234 -16.06 7.40 1.24
N PRO A 235 -16.00 8.61 0.70
CA PRO A 235 -14.95 8.98 -0.25
C PRO A 235 -13.55 8.75 0.36
N ILE A 236 -12.64 8.25 -0.46
CA ILE A 236 -11.24 8.04 -0.08
C ILE A 236 -10.43 9.24 -0.57
N ASP A 237 -9.57 9.78 0.30
CA ASP A 237 -8.71 10.91 -0.03
C ASP A 237 -7.76 10.61 -1.19
N ASP A 238 -7.51 11.61 -2.03
CA ASP A 238 -6.70 11.47 -3.25
C ASP A 238 -5.26 11.03 -3.00
N ASP A 239 -4.73 11.24 -1.81
CA ASP A 239 -3.38 10.83 -1.40
C ASP A 239 -3.34 9.43 -0.76
N HIS A 240 -4.44 8.68 -0.79
CA HIS A 240 -4.57 7.34 -0.22
C HIS A 240 -4.69 6.21 -1.27
N TYR A 241 -4.15 6.40 -2.48
CA TYR A 241 -4.07 5.37 -3.52
C TYR A 241 -2.61 4.95 -3.73
N GLY A 242 -2.30 3.69 -3.44
CA GLY A 242 -0.93 3.17 -3.41
C GLY A 242 -0.61 2.16 -4.52
N ALA A 243 0.65 2.15 -4.95
CA ALA A 243 1.20 1.11 -5.83
C ALA A 243 2.58 0.66 -5.37
N GLY A 244 2.78 -0.66 -5.39
CA GLY A 244 4.08 -1.28 -5.10
C GLY A 244 4.78 -1.70 -6.37
N ILE A 245 5.89 -1.04 -6.74
CA ILE A 245 6.68 -1.35 -7.94
C ILE A 245 8.15 -1.58 -7.60
N ALA A 246 8.81 -2.49 -8.30
CA ALA A 246 10.26 -2.63 -8.15
C ALA A 246 10.97 -1.51 -8.91
N PHE A 247 12.12 -1.07 -8.38
CA PHE A 247 13.01 -0.14 -9.05
C PHE A 247 14.45 -0.65 -9.07
N ARG A 248 15.21 -0.19 -10.05
CA ARG A 248 16.66 -0.41 -10.13
C ARG A 248 17.31 0.68 -10.96
N PHE A 249 18.36 1.27 -10.41
CA PHE A 249 19.30 2.05 -11.20
C PHE A 249 20.21 1.08 -11.94
N GLY A 250 20.09 1.06 -13.25
CA GLY A 250 20.79 0.11 -14.11
C GLY A 250 20.11 -0.07 -15.45
N ARG A 251 20.52 -1.10 -16.18
CA ARG A 251 19.96 -1.40 -17.49
C ARG A 251 18.76 -2.34 -17.38
N PRO A 252 17.75 -2.22 -18.24
CA PRO A 252 16.59 -3.14 -18.26
C PRO A 252 16.94 -4.58 -18.63
N ASP A 253 18.08 -4.81 -19.28
CA ASP A 253 18.62 -6.12 -19.66
C ASP A 253 19.61 -6.70 -18.63
N ASP A 254 19.69 -6.13 -17.42
CA ASP A 254 20.52 -6.64 -16.33
C ASP A 254 20.05 -8.06 -15.93
N PRO A 255 20.94 -9.07 -15.99
CA PRO A 255 20.60 -10.44 -15.59
C PRO A 255 20.04 -10.57 -14.17
N ALA A 256 20.37 -9.64 -13.27
CA ALA A 256 19.82 -9.61 -11.92
C ALA A 256 18.29 -9.41 -11.89
N LEU A 257 17.68 -8.91 -12.97
CA LEU A 257 16.25 -8.69 -13.08
C LEU A 257 15.47 -9.90 -13.63
N GLU A 258 16.12 -10.87 -14.23
CA GLU A 258 15.46 -11.99 -14.93
C GLU A 258 14.47 -12.73 -14.03
N ARG A 259 14.92 -13.18 -12.84
CA ARG A 259 14.07 -13.86 -11.87
C ARG A 259 12.85 -13.00 -11.43
N LEU A 260 13.07 -11.70 -11.26
CA LEU A 260 12.01 -10.76 -10.89
C LEU A 260 10.98 -10.61 -12.02
N PHE A 261 11.46 -10.49 -13.26
CA PHE A 261 10.62 -10.38 -14.44
C PHE A 261 9.79 -11.63 -14.68
N GLU A 262 10.39 -12.82 -14.57
CA GLU A 262 9.68 -14.08 -14.68
C GLU A 262 8.60 -14.25 -13.60
N ALA A 263 8.93 -13.94 -12.35
CA ALA A 263 7.99 -14.02 -11.25
C ALA A 263 6.78 -13.08 -11.48
N TYR A 264 7.02 -11.88 -11.98
CA TYR A 264 5.97 -10.93 -12.31
C TYR A 264 5.10 -11.43 -13.48
N ARG A 265 5.71 -11.86 -14.61
CA ARG A 265 4.96 -12.44 -15.75
C ARG A 265 4.09 -13.61 -15.34
N ARG A 266 4.65 -14.54 -14.56
CA ARG A 266 3.94 -15.74 -14.07
C ARG A 266 2.72 -15.37 -13.20
N ARG A 267 2.85 -14.33 -12.37
CA ARG A 267 1.80 -13.89 -11.45
C ARG A 267 0.70 -13.09 -12.14
N THR A 268 1.05 -12.25 -13.11
CA THR A 268 0.14 -11.22 -13.65
C THR A 268 -0.22 -11.40 -15.11
N GLY A 269 0.56 -12.17 -15.86
CA GLY A 269 0.46 -12.25 -17.32
C GLY A 269 0.91 -10.97 -18.06
N ARG A 270 1.44 -9.97 -17.34
CA ARG A 270 1.80 -8.66 -17.88
C ARG A 270 3.28 -8.50 -18.15
N ASP A 271 3.63 -7.51 -18.98
CA ASP A 271 5.01 -7.13 -19.26
C ASP A 271 5.64 -6.38 -18.08
N PRO A 272 6.72 -6.93 -17.47
CA PRO A 272 7.40 -6.28 -16.35
C PRO A 272 8.04 -4.94 -16.72
N GLN A 273 8.46 -4.74 -17.97
CA GLN A 273 9.06 -3.48 -18.41
C GLN A 273 8.06 -2.32 -18.37
N LYS A 274 6.76 -2.61 -18.48
CA LYS A 274 5.71 -1.61 -18.33
C LYS A 274 5.38 -1.28 -16.88
N HIS A 275 5.68 -2.20 -15.97
CA HIS A 275 5.35 -2.04 -14.54
C HIS A 275 6.51 -1.49 -13.73
N PHE A 276 7.74 -1.99 -13.95
CA PHE A 276 8.89 -1.64 -13.12
C PHE A 276 9.56 -0.32 -13.51
N ALA A 277 10.22 0.31 -12.55
CA ALA A 277 10.96 1.56 -12.70
C ALA A 277 12.46 1.25 -12.81
N ILE A 278 12.97 1.04 -14.02
CA ILE A 278 14.36 0.62 -14.25
C ILE A 278 15.02 1.61 -15.21
N GLY A 279 16.22 2.08 -14.84
CA GLY A 279 16.98 3.04 -15.63
C GLY A 279 17.78 3.99 -14.76
N ASP A 280 17.91 5.22 -15.21
CA ASP A 280 18.43 6.35 -14.43
C ASP A 280 17.32 7.04 -13.62
N ALA A 281 17.63 8.13 -12.95
CA ALA A 281 16.65 8.88 -12.15
C ALA A 281 15.49 9.41 -12.99
N ASP A 282 15.73 9.80 -14.26
CA ASP A 282 14.68 10.27 -15.15
C ASP A 282 13.70 9.15 -15.49
N ALA A 283 14.19 7.98 -15.85
CA ALA A 283 13.36 6.82 -16.15
C ALA A 283 12.50 6.40 -14.94
N ILE A 284 13.07 6.44 -13.73
CA ILE A 284 12.34 6.12 -12.50
C ILE A 284 11.23 7.16 -12.24
N ILE A 285 11.53 8.46 -12.39
CA ILE A 285 10.56 9.55 -12.17
C ILE A 285 9.44 9.49 -13.21
N GLU A 286 9.75 9.21 -14.48
CA GLU A 286 8.74 9.08 -15.54
C GLU A 286 7.84 7.84 -15.31
N ARG A 287 8.37 6.75 -14.76
CA ARG A 287 7.55 5.61 -14.34
C ARG A 287 6.60 6.01 -13.19
N ILE A 288 7.09 6.73 -12.20
CA ILE A 288 6.26 7.30 -11.12
C ILE A 288 5.17 8.20 -11.73
N ALA A 289 5.55 9.11 -12.65
CA ALA A 289 4.61 10.01 -13.31
C ALA A 289 3.50 9.28 -14.07
N ALA A 290 3.82 8.18 -14.75
CA ALA A 290 2.84 7.37 -15.46
C ALA A 290 1.79 6.77 -14.50
N PHE A 291 2.18 6.31 -13.34
CA PHE A 291 1.25 5.84 -12.30
C PHE A 291 0.47 6.99 -11.64
N VAL A 292 1.10 8.15 -11.44
CA VAL A 292 0.43 9.35 -10.92
C VAL A 292 -0.68 9.79 -11.86
N ALA A 293 -0.46 9.73 -13.17
CA ALA A 293 -1.50 10.00 -14.16
C ALA A 293 -2.71 9.05 -14.05
N GLY A 294 -2.51 7.82 -13.55
CA GLY A 294 -3.57 6.87 -13.20
C GLY A 294 -4.19 7.08 -11.81
N GLY A 295 -3.80 8.14 -11.07
CA GLY A 295 -4.37 8.49 -9.77
C GLY A 295 -3.62 7.93 -8.57
N ILE A 296 -2.41 7.38 -8.75
CA ILE A 296 -1.58 6.89 -7.64
C ILE A 296 -0.83 8.05 -6.99
N SER A 297 -0.89 8.09 -5.66
CA SER A 297 -0.30 9.12 -4.82
C SER A 297 0.76 8.57 -3.86
N LYS A 298 0.70 7.27 -3.53
CA LYS A 298 1.65 6.63 -2.62
C LYS A 298 2.38 5.48 -3.28
N PHE A 299 3.71 5.55 -3.27
CA PHE A 299 4.56 4.53 -3.85
C PHE A 299 5.25 3.69 -2.79
N ILE A 300 5.30 2.37 -3.03
CA ILE A 300 6.14 1.43 -2.31
C ILE A 300 7.20 0.94 -3.30
N LEU A 301 8.31 1.65 -3.39
CA LEU A 301 9.40 1.28 -4.28
C LEU A 301 10.22 0.16 -3.65
N ARG A 302 10.41 -0.93 -4.38
CA ARG A 302 11.14 -2.11 -3.92
C ARG A 302 12.46 -2.19 -4.66
N PRO A 303 13.61 -2.01 -3.98
CA PRO A 303 14.92 -2.11 -4.64
C PRO A 303 15.13 -3.54 -5.17
N ALA A 304 15.35 -3.67 -6.48
CA ALA A 304 15.75 -4.92 -7.12
C ALA A 304 17.27 -5.10 -6.96
N ALA A 305 17.68 -5.45 -5.74
CA ALA A 305 19.08 -5.58 -5.32
C ALA A 305 19.23 -6.72 -4.31
N ARG A 306 20.43 -7.27 -4.19
CA ARG A 306 20.76 -8.34 -3.26
C ARG A 306 22.03 -8.03 -2.49
N GLY A 307 22.01 -8.41 -1.21
CA GLY A 307 23.11 -8.12 -0.29
C GLY A 307 23.12 -6.65 0.17
N ASP A 308 23.83 -6.43 1.23
CA ASP A 308 23.79 -5.16 1.98
C ASP A 308 24.25 -3.97 1.11
N GLU A 309 25.41 -4.11 0.46
CA GLU A 309 26.04 -2.98 -0.23
C GLU A 309 25.26 -2.53 -1.47
N GLU A 310 24.77 -3.47 -2.29
CA GLU A 310 23.97 -3.12 -3.47
C GLU A 310 22.65 -2.48 -3.05
N LEU A 311 21.98 -3.04 -2.03
CA LEU A 311 20.70 -2.52 -1.54
C LEU A 311 20.86 -1.10 -0.98
N LEU A 312 21.91 -0.85 -0.19
CA LEU A 312 22.22 0.47 0.34
C LEU A 312 22.57 1.46 -0.79
N ALA A 313 23.33 1.01 -1.81
CA ALA A 313 23.68 1.86 -2.95
C ALA A 313 22.43 2.26 -3.76
N GLN A 314 21.55 1.32 -4.11
CA GLN A 314 20.29 1.60 -4.81
C GLN A 314 19.40 2.55 -4.00
N THR A 315 19.30 2.34 -2.69
CA THR A 315 18.52 3.18 -1.79
C THR A 315 19.09 4.59 -1.69
N ARG A 316 20.41 4.72 -1.55
CA ARG A 316 21.08 6.03 -1.49
C ARG A 316 20.84 6.84 -2.76
N ARG A 317 21.00 6.22 -3.93
CA ARG A 317 20.70 6.88 -5.20
C ARG A 317 19.25 7.32 -5.30
N LEU A 318 18.30 6.50 -4.86
CA LEU A 318 16.89 6.90 -4.83
C LEU A 318 16.69 8.15 -3.96
N ILE A 319 17.29 8.18 -2.77
CA ILE A 319 17.19 9.30 -1.83
C ILE A 319 17.79 10.58 -2.43
N GLU A 320 18.98 10.48 -3.04
CA GLU A 320 19.73 11.63 -3.54
C GLU A 320 19.22 12.14 -4.90
N GLU A 321 18.85 11.22 -5.82
CA GLU A 321 18.58 11.58 -7.20
C GLU A 321 17.07 11.67 -7.52
N VAL A 322 16.21 10.94 -6.80
CA VAL A 322 14.76 10.83 -7.14
C VAL A 322 13.88 11.57 -6.15
N LEU A 323 14.02 11.35 -4.82
CA LEU A 323 13.11 11.92 -3.84
C LEU A 323 13.00 13.44 -3.89
N PRO A 324 14.09 14.23 -4.02
CA PRO A 324 14.00 15.69 -4.10
C PRO A 324 13.21 16.15 -5.33
N ARG A 325 13.39 15.47 -6.45
CA ARG A 325 12.73 15.81 -7.72
C ARG A 325 11.24 15.44 -7.71
N VAL A 326 10.88 14.31 -7.08
CA VAL A 326 9.48 13.92 -6.84
C VAL A 326 8.81 14.94 -5.93
N ALA A 327 9.45 15.35 -4.83
CA ALA A 327 8.92 16.35 -3.92
C ALA A 327 8.74 17.73 -4.60
N ALA A 328 9.63 18.11 -5.51
CA ALA A 328 9.53 19.35 -6.27
C ALA A 328 8.39 19.29 -7.32
N ARG A 329 8.21 18.13 -7.98
CA ARG A 329 7.17 17.95 -9.01
C ARG A 329 5.76 17.82 -8.44
N TRP A 330 5.62 17.20 -7.24
CA TRP A 330 4.35 16.99 -6.54
C TRP A 330 4.48 17.38 -5.07
N PRO A 331 4.51 18.67 -4.74
CA PRO A 331 4.76 19.15 -3.39
C PRO A 331 3.59 18.80 -2.46
N LYS A 332 3.94 18.44 -1.22
CA LYS A 332 2.92 18.26 -0.17
C LYS A 332 2.23 19.61 0.08
N PRO A 333 0.88 19.65 0.15
CA PRO A 333 0.21 20.85 0.57
C PRO A 333 0.69 21.25 1.98
N ALA A 334 0.90 22.55 2.19
CA ALA A 334 1.23 23.05 3.52
C ALA A 334 0.15 22.54 4.51
N LYS A 335 0.57 21.95 5.63
CA LYS A 335 -0.38 21.55 6.68
C LYS A 335 -1.23 22.78 7.02
N ARG A 336 -2.54 22.71 6.80
CA ARG A 336 -3.45 23.72 7.36
C ARG A 336 -3.18 23.76 8.86
N ALA A 337 -2.79 24.93 9.37
CA ALA A 337 -2.69 25.13 10.82
C ALA A 337 -4.02 24.70 11.42
N ALA A 338 -3.97 23.78 12.38
CA ALA A 338 -5.17 23.42 13.14
C ALA A 338 -5.76 24.74 13.69
N PRO A 339 -7.09 24.95 13.60
CA PRO A 339 -7.69 26.13 14.21
C PRO A 339 -7.30 26.11 15.70
N VAL A 340 -6.66 27.19 16.14
CA VAL A 340 -6.36 27.42 17.55
C VAL A 340 -7.73 27.48 18.23
N LEU A 341 -8.11 26.43 18.93
CA LEU A 341 -9.25 26.46 19.84
C LEU A 341 -8.95 27.55 20.86
N ALA A 342 -9.60 28.70 20.68
CA ALA A 342 -9.57 29.79 21.68
C ALA A 342 -10.02 29.18 23.01
N ALA A 343 -9.11 29.17 23.99
CA ALA A 343 -9.44 28.83 25.36
C ALA A 343 -10.52 29.80 25.80
N GLN A 344 -11.78 29.37 25.86
CA GLN A 344 -12.82 30.11 26.54
C GLN A 344 -12.49 30.05 28.02
N GLY A 345 -12.14 31.23 28.55
CA GLY A 345 -11.75 31.40 29.92
C GLY A 345 -12.85 30.94 30.87
N ALA A 346 -12.43 30.22 31.88
CA ALA A 346 -13.18 29.98 33.07
C ALA A 346 -13.34 31.34 33.81
N ALA A 347 -14.56 31.76 33.98
CA ALA A 347 -14.96 32.71 35.01
C ALA A 347 -15.76 31.96 36.07
#